data_b3c57632af4a3d726e3ce4ca45d538e8
#
_entry.id   b3c57632af4a3d726e3ce4ca45d538e8
#
_cell.length_a   1.000
_cell.length_b   1.000
_cell.length_c   1.000
_cell.angle_alpha   90.00
_cell.angle_beta   90.00
_cell.angle_gamma   90.00
#
_symmetry.space_group_name_H-M   'P 1'
#
loop_
_entity.id
_entity.type
_entity.pdbx_description
1 polymer ?
#
loop_
_entity_poly.entity_id
_entity_poly.type
_entity_poly.pdbx_seq_one_letter_code
_entity_poly.pdbx_strand_id
1 'polypeptide(L)'
;MKLLEDSGPAGFTVQKLSIERIAREAGVSKTTIYRWWSSKVAVVIDTFLDNHVARTPVREDMPAIDALREHMASLAEVYASQEGRLVAQLIGECQQDEATMAEFKKHFWTPRSLAVFSLVERAIAEGSMRADLDAQVVTELLYAPLYFRLLFQSGPLDRTSTESILQTALEGLAAK
;
A
#
# COMPACT_ATOMS: atom_id res chain seq x y z
N MET A 1 13.80 0.89 -12.70
CA MET A 1 13.06 2.15 -12.79
C MET A 1 12.75 2.56 -14.22
N LYS A 2 13.66 2.57 -15.18
CA LYS A 2 13.36 2.94 -16.59
C LYS A 2 12.15 2.25 -17.23
N LEU A 3 11.91 0.96 -16.96
CA LEU A 3 10.75 0.23 -17.49
C LEU A 3 9.40 0.73 -16.96
N LEU A 4 9.37 1.36 -15.79
CA LEU A 4 8.18 1.93 -15.18
C LEU A 4 7.92 3.37 -15.66
N GLU A 5 8.95 4.04 -16.18
CA GLU A 5 8.92 5.44 -16.62
C GLU A 5 8.64 5.60 -18.12
N ASP A 6 9.01 4.59 -18.94
CA ASP A 6 9.05 4.68 -20.42
C ASP A 6 7.74 4.23 -21.09
N SER A 7 6.61 4.50 -20.45
CA SER A 7 5.29 4.20 -20.99
C SER A 7 4.69 5.47 -21.60
N GLY A 8 4.61 5.50 -22.94
CA GLY A 8 3.88 6.52 -23.69
C GLY A 8 2.43 6.70 -23.18
N PRO A 9 1.57 7.48 -23.86
CA PRO A 9 0.24 7.90 -23.38
C PRO A 9 -0.70 6.76 -22.95
N ALA A 10 -0.38 5.49 -23.22
CA ALA A 10 -1.14 4.31 -22.78
C ALA A 10 -0.78 3.80 -21.37
N GLY A 11 0.24 4.36 -20.70
CA GLY A 11 0.66 3.97 -19.35
C GLY A 11 1.32 2.59 -19.28
N PHE A 12 2.16 2.38 -18.26
CA PHE A 12 2.68 1.07 -17.91
C PHE A 12 1.55 0.18 -17.38
N THR A 13 1.48 -1.08 -17.84
CA THR A 13 0.55 -2.07 -17.27
C THR A 13 1.31 -3.32 -16.84
N VAL A 14 1.06 -3.77 -15.59
CA VAL A 14 1.63 -5.00 -15.03
C VAL A 14 1.27 -6.22 -15.89
N GLN A 15 0.09 -6.22 -16.50
CA GLN A 15 -0.37 -7.26 -17.42
C GLN A 15 0.56 -7.46 -18.62
N LYS A 16 1.04 -6.36 -19.21
CA LYS A 16 1.95 -6.38 -20.38
C LYS A 16 3.40 -6.69 -20.02
N LEU A 17 3.72 -6.75 -18.72
CA LEU A 17 5.03 -7.09 -18.25
C LEU A 17 5.20 -8.61 -18.25
N SER A 18 6.30 -9.09 -18.83
CA SER A 18 6.70 -10.50 -18.75
C SER A 18 8.15 -10.59 -18.27
N ILE A 19 8.51 -11.72 -17.66
CA ILE A 19 9.90 -12.00 -17.23
C ILE A 19 10.86 -11.96 -18.44
N GLU A 20 10.41 -12.37 -19.61
CA GLU A 20 11.18 -12.27 -20.87
C GLU A 20 11.53 -10.82 -21.21
N ARG A 21 10.54 -9.94 -21.08
CA ARG A 21 10.75 -8.50 -21.35
C ARG A 21 11.69 -7.90 -20.32
N ILE A 22 11.48 -8.20 -19.02
CA ILE A 22 12.36 -7.73 -17.95
C ILE A 22 13.79 -8.21 -18.19
N ALA A 23 14.00 -9.50 -18.46
CA ALA A 23 15.30 -10.10 -18.71
C ALA A 23 16.03 -9.44 -19.90
N ARG A 24 15.31 -9.22 -21.00
CA ARG A 24 15.85 -8.57 -22.20
C ARG A 24 16.29 -7.13 -21.91
N GLU A 25 15.45 -6.34 -21.27
CA GLU A 25 15.75 -4.94 -20.94
C GLU A 25 16.87 -4.79 -19.90
N ALA A 26 16.96 -5.74 -18.97
CA ALA A 26 18.03 -5.78 -17.97
C ALA A 26 19.34 -6.40 -18.51
N GLY A 27 19.34 -6.98 -19.71
CA GLY A 27 20.52 -7.64 -20.28
C GLY A 27 20.93 -8.92 -19.54
N VAL A 28 19.98 -9.61 -18.89
CA VAL A 28 20.24 -10.83 -18.11
C VAL A 28 19.39 -12.01 -18.60
N SER A 29 19.74 -13.24 -18.16
CA SER A 29 18.91 -14.41 -18.47
C SER A 29 17.66 -14.48 -17.57
N LYS A 30 16.60 -15.16 -18.05
CA LYS A 30 15.43 -15.48 -17.19
C LYS A 30 15.83 -16.26 -15.95
N THR A 31 16.76 -17.16 -16.05
CA THR A 31 17.31 -17.96 -14.93
C THR A 31 17.92 -17.03 -13.86
N THR A 32 18.59 -15.95 -14.28
CA THR A 32 19.12 -14.94 -13.36
C THR A 32 18.01 -14.26 -12.58
N ILE A 33 16.91 -13.89 -13.23
CA ILE A 33 15.76 -13.27 -12.56
C ILE A 33 15.11 -14.25 -11.59
N TYR A 34 14.77 -15.48 -12.04
CA TYR A 34 14.13 -16.48 -11.19
C TYR A 34 14.97 -16.96 -9.99
N ARG A 35 16.28 -16.72 -10.01
CA ARG A 35 17.13 -16.97 -8.84
C ARG A 35 16.83 -16.01 -7.68
N TRP A 36 16.36 -14.79 -7.97
CA TRP A 36 16.09 -13.75 -6.98
C TRP A 36 14.59 -13.53 -6.72
N TRP A 37 13.77 -13.71 -7.73
CA TRP A 37 12.33 -13.45 -7.66
C TRP A 37 11.54 -14.62 -8.21
N SER A 38 10.59 -15.11 -7.42
CA SER A 38 9.72 -16.25 -7.78
C SER A 38 8.73 -15.93 -8.91
N SER A 39 8.39 -14.64 -9.09
CA SER A 39 7.38 -14.21 -10.05
C SER A 39 7.63 -12.78 -10.59
N LYS A 40 6.92 -12.39 -11.65
CA LYS A 40 6.94 -11.01 -12.15
C LYS A 40 6.42 -10.01 -11.09
N VAL A 41 5.47 -10.43 -10.27
CA VAL A 41 4.90 -9.61 -9.20
C VAL A 41 5.94 -9.32 -8.15
N ALA A 42 6.73 -10.32 -7.73
CA ALA A 42 7.83 -10.12 -6.80
C ALA A 42 8.87 -9.12 -7.32
N VAL A 43 9.23 -9.18 -8.61
CA VAL A 43 10.13 -8.19 -9.24
C VAL A 43 9.53 -6.78 -9.16
N VAL A 44 8.24 -6.64 -9.51
CA VAL A 44 7.59 -5.33 -9.52
C VAL A 44 7.51 -4.75 -8.12
N ILE A 45 7.13 -5.55 -7.12
CA ILE A 45 7.07 -5.13 -5.71
C ILE A 45 8.45 -4.63 -5.25
N ASP A 46 9.48 -5.43 -5.44
CA ASP A 46 10.85 -5.09 -5.01
C ASP A 46 11.36 -3.79 -5.67
N THR A 47 10.94 -3.53 -6.91
CA THR A 47 11.35 -2.33 -7.66
C THR A 47 10.82 -1.03 -7.06
N PHE A 48 9.64 -1.04 -6.43
CA PHE A 48 9.03 0.18 -5.90
C PHE A 48 8.92 0.22 -4.37
N LEU A 49 9.10 -0.91 -3.69
CA LEU A 49 8.83 -1.06 -2.26
C LEU A 49 9.63 -0.07 -1.40
N ASP A 50 10.92 0.08 -1.66
CA ASP A 50 11.78 1.00 -0.90
C ASP A 50 11.27 2.45 -1.00
N ASN A 51 10.90 2.88 -2.22
CA ASN A 51 10.33 4.20 -2.44
C ASN A 51 8.96 4.35 -1.75
N HIS A 52 8.12 3.31 -1.82
CA HIS A 52 6.82 3.28 -1.16
C HIS A 52 6.97 3.45 0.37
N VAL A 53 7.86 2.66 0.98
CA VAL A 53 8.13 2.73 2.43
C VAL A 53 8.67 4.09 2.82
N ALA A 54 9.61 4.65 2.05
CA ALA A 54 10.16 5.97 2.32
C ALA A 54 9.12 7.11 2.24
N ARG A 55 8.14 6.98 1.35
CA ARG A 55 7.07 7.97 1.16
C ARG A 55 5.88 7.78 2.10
N THR A 56 5.73 6.62 2.71
CA THR A 56 4.65 6.29 3.65
C THR A 56 5.23 5.84 5.01
N PRO A 57 5.99 6.70 5.70
CA PRO A 57 6.63 6.32 6.95
C PRO A 57 5.59 6.09 8.06
N VAL A 58 5.84 5.07 8.88
CA VAL A 58 5.12 4.85 10.14
C VAL A 58 5.96 5.46 11.26
N ARG A 59 5.51 6.58 11.80
CA ARG A 59 6.28 7.36 12.78
C ARG A 59 6.04 6.90 14.20
N GLU A 60 7.13 6.79 14.96
CA GLU A 60 7.11 6.39 16.37
C GLU A 60 7.43 7.56 17.33
N ASP A 61 7.91 8.69 16.79
CA ASP A 61 8.40 9.85 17.52
C ASP A 61 7.31 10.90 17.83
N MET A 62 6.04 10.55 17.66
CA MET A 62 4.87 11.41 17.92
C MET A 62 3.68 10.60 18.45
N PRO A 63 2.62 11.24 18.99
CA PRO A 63 1.39 10.57 19.40
C PRO A 63 0.81 9.70 18.29
N ALA A 64 0.28 8.53 18.64
CA ALA A 64 -0.16 7.55 17.66
C ALA A 64 -1.25 8.07 16.71
N ILE A 65 -2.17 8.91 17.20
CA ILE A 65 -3.21 9.54 16.37
C ILE A 65 -2.60 10.46 15.31
N ASP A 66 -1.58 11.23 15.67
CA ASP A 66 -0.89 12.12 14.72
C ASP A 66 -0.09 11.31 13.68
N ALA A 67 0.54 10.22 14.13
CA ALA A 67 1.23 9.29 13.24
C ALA A 67 0.27 8.60 12.26
N LEU A 68 -0.93 8.19 12.71
CA LEU A 68 -1.99 7.65 11.85
C LEU A 68 -2.46 8.69 10.82
N ARG A 69 -2.69 9.93 11.25
CA ARG A 69 -3.07 11.05 10.38
C ARG A 69 -2.05 11.28 9.28
N GLU A 70 -0.77 11.38 9.64
CA GLU A 70 0.30 11.59 8.67
C GLU A 70 0.47 10.40 7.72
N HIS A 71 0.42 9.17 8.25
CA HIS A 71 0.54 7.98 7.43
C HIS A 71 -0.61 7.84 6.42
N MET A 72 -1.86 8.06 6.85
CA MET A 72 -3.03 8.04 5.96
C MET A 72 -2.93 9.10 4.86
N ALA A 73 -2.50 10.31 5.21
CA ALA A 73 -2.32 11.38 4.23
C ALA A 73 -1.22 11.05 3.22
N SER A 74 -0.06 10.59 3.68
CA SER A 74 1.06 10.18 2.82
C SER A 74 0.67 9.02 1.90
N LEU A 75 -0.07 8.03 2.42
CA LEU A 75 -0.56 6.90 1.63
C LEU A 75 -1.55 7.36 0.54
N ALA A 76 -2.46 8.29 0.87
CA ALA A 76 -3.39 8.84 -0.11
C ALA A 76 -2.66 9.59 -1.24
N GLU A 77 -1.64 10.39 -0.90
CA GLU A 77 -0.80 11.09 -1.90
C GLU A 77 -0.08 10.10 -2.82
N VAL A 78 0.47 9.01 -2.25
CA VAL A 78 1.08 7.93 -3.04
C VAL A 78 0.04 7.26 -3.93
N TYR A 79 -1.14 6.96 -3.40
CA TYR A 79 -2.21 6.30 -4.17
C TYR A 79 -2.83 7.19 -5.24
N ALA A 80 -2.78 8.51 -5.11
CA ALA A 80 -3.16 9.45 -6.16
C ALA A 80 -2.13 9.50 -7.32
N SER A 81 -0.92 8.99 -7.12
CA SER A 81 0.19 9.04 -8.08
C SER A 81 0.20 7.85 -9.06
N GLN A 82 1.23 7.81 -9.91
CA GLN A 82 1.50 6.67 -10.79
C GLN A 82 1.76 5.37 -10.00
N GLU A 83 2.37 5.48 -8.83
CA GLU A 83 2.61 4.33 -7.95
C GLU A 83 1.30 3.70 -7.46
N GLY A 84 0.29 4.52 -7.12
CA GLY A 84 -1.04 4.01 -6.78
C GLY A 84 -1.68 3.23 -7.92
N ARG A 85 -1.56 3.68 -9.16
CA ARG A 85 -2.02 2.92 -10.33
C ARG A 85 -1.31 1.56 -10.45
N LEU A 86 -0.02 1.50 -10.14
CA LEU A 86 0.74 0.25 -10.11
C LEU A 86 0.21 -0.69 -9.02
N VAL A 87 -0.01 -0.18 -7.80
CA VAL A 87 -0.58 -0.97 -6.69
C VAL A 87 -1.96 -1.51 -7.06
N ALA A 88 -2.84 -0.69 -7.65
CA ALA A 88 -4.16 -1.13 -8.09
C ALA A 88 -4.09 -2.25 -9.14
N GLN A 89 -3.16 -2.15 -10.10
CA GLN A 89 -2.93 -3.19 -11.10
C GLN A 89 -2.39 -4.48 -10.48
N LEU A 90 -1.46 -4.38 -9.53
CA LEU A 90 -0.95 -5.55 -8.80
C LEU A 90 -2.06 -6.26 -8.04
N ILE A 91 -2.92 -5.53 -7.34
CA ILE A 91 -4.09 -6.11 -6.66
C ILE A 91 -4.99 -6.82 -7.66
N GLY A 92 -5.24 -6.23 -8.83
CA GLY A 92 -6.03 -6.86 -9.91
C GLY A 92 -5.40 -8.17 -10.43
N GLU A 93 -4.09 -8.20 -10.64
CA GLU A 93 -3.37 -9.44 -11.03
C GLU A 93 -3.48 -10.52 -9.93
N CYS A 94 -3.38 -10.13 -8.66
CA CYS A 94 -3.47 -11.05 -7.53
C CYS A 94 -4.83 -11.76 -7.43
N GLN A 95 -5.91 -11.16 -7.93
CA GLN A 95 -7.23 -11.80 -7.93
C GLN A 95 -7.34 -12.96 -8.93
N GLN A 96 -6.40 -13.09 -9.85
CA GLN A 96 -6.42 -14.12 -10.89
C GLN A 96 -5.70 -15.40 -10.47
N ASP A 97 -4.83 -15.35 -9.46
CA ASP A 97 -3.94 -16.46 -9.10
C ASP A 97 -3.57 -16.41 -7.61
N GLU A 98 -3.82 -17.54 -6.94
CA GLU A 98 -3.63 -17.69 -5.49
C GLU A 98 -2.16 -17.57 -5.06
N ALA A 99 -1.24 -18.12 -5.89
CA ALA A 99 0.19 -18.02 -5.63
C ALA A 99 0.68 -16.57 -5.74
N THR A 100 0.19 -15.83 -6.72
CA THR A 100 0.48 -14.40 -6.90
C THR A 100 -0.05 -13.57 -5.73
N MET A 101 -1.25 -13.88 -5.22
CA MET A 101 -1.80 -13.24 -4.02
C MET A 101 -0.94 -13.54 -2.78
N ALA A 102 -0.46 -14.77 -2.61
CA ALA A 102 0.41 -15.14 -1.51
C ALA A 102 1.74 -14.35 -1.52
N GLU A 103 2.35 -14.20 -2.69
CA GLU A 103 3.56 -13.39 -2.88
C GLU A 103 3.31 -11.90 -2.56
N PHE A 104 2.22 -11.32 -3.06
CA PHE A 104 1.84 -9.94 -2.77
C PHE A 104 1.61 -9.73 -1.26
N LYS A 105 0.88 -10.63 -0.60
CA LYS A 105 0.66 -10.58 0.84
C LYS A 105 1.98 -10.64 1.59
N LYS A 106 2.84 -11.58 1.26
CA LYS A 106 4.11 -11.80 1.95
C LYS A 106 5.07 -10.62 1.83
N HIS A 107 5.22 -10.05 0.64
CA HIS A 107 6.26 -9.06 0.34
C HIS A 107 5.78 -7.61 0.45
N PHE A 108 4.48 -7.35 0.34
CA PHE A 108 3.94 -6.00 0.38
C PHE A 108 2.91 -5.81 1.50
N TRP A 109 1.78 -6.55 1.43
CA TRP A 109 0.63 -6.29 2.28
C TRP A 109 0.90 -6.53 3.77
N THR A 110 1.37 -7.73 4.14
CA THR A 110 1.51 -8.11 5.55
C THR A 110 2.48 -7.23 6.32
N PRO A 111 3.70 -6.92 5.83
CA PRO A 111 4.60 -6.02 6.56
C PRO A 111 4.01 -4.62 6.76
N ARG A 112 3.30 -4.08 5.77
CA ARG A 112 2.68 -2.75 5.84
C ARG A 112 1.48 -2.73 6.78
N SER A 113 0.63 -3.73 6.69
CA SER A 113 -0.55 -3.90 7.54
C SER A 113 -0.17 -4.04 9.02
N LEU A 114 0.87 -4.83 9.34
CA LEU A 114 1.38 -4.98 10.71
C LEU A 114 1.93 -3.67 11.27
N ALA A 115 2.65 -2.89 10.48
CA ALA A 115 3.17 -1.60 10.92
C ALA A 115 2.05 -0.62 11.30
N VAL A 116 0.98 -0.59 10.51
CA VAL A 116 -0.21 0.25 10.82
C VAL A 116 -1.01 -0.31 12.00
N PHE A 117 -1.17 -1.63 12.07
CA PHE A 117 -1.81 -2.29 13.22
C PHE A 117 -1.13 -1.88 14.53
N SER A 118 0.20 -1.88 14.59
CA SER A 118 0.95 -1.43 15.77
C SER A 118 0.71 0.04 16.12
N LEU A 119 0.44 0.92 15.13
CA LEU A 119 0.02 2.30 15.42
C LEU A 119 -1.35 2.35 16.10
N VAL A 120 -2.30 1.54 15.65
CA VAL A 120 -3.64 1.46 16.27
C VAL A 120 -3.55 0.91 17.68
N GLU A 121 -2.79 -0.16 17.92
CA GLU A 121 -2.53 -0.68 19.27
C GLU A 121 -1.94 0.41 20.18
N ARG A 122 -0.99 1.18 19.67
CA ARG A 122 -0.40 2.29 20.40
C ARG A 122 -1.42 3.39 20.70
N ALA A 123 -2.30 3.73 19.76
CA ALA A 123 -3.37 4.72 19.99
C ALA A 123 -4.37 4.28 21.09
N ILE A 124 -4.67 2.97 21.15
CA ILE A 124 -5.48 2.37 22.22
C ILE A 124 -4.71 2.47 23.54
N ALA A 125 -3.44 2.09 23.57
CA ALA A 125 -2.60 2.12 24.77
C ALA A 125 -2.38 3.55 25.32
N GLU A 126 -2.27 4.55 24.44
CA GLU A 126 -2.17 5.97 24.78
C GLU A 126 -3.52 6.58 25.26
N GLY A 127 -4.63 5.83 25.18
CA GLY A 127 -5.96 6.30 25.55
C GLY A 127 -6.62 7.23 24.52
N SER A 128 -6.04 7.36 23.33
CA SER A 128 -6.60 8.15 22.23
C SER A 128 -7.78 7.44 21.54
N MET A 129 -7.87 6.12 21.70
CA MET A 129 -8.98 5.28 21.31
C MET A 129 -9.47 4.46 22.50
N ARG A 130 -10.72 3.97 22.44
CA ARG A 130 -11.30 3.15 23.50
C ARG A 130 -10.53 1.83 23.65
N ALA A 131 -10.37 1.37 24.89
CA ALA A 131 -9.61 0.16 25.23
C ALA A 131 -10.32 -1.16 24.83
N ASP A 132 -11.62 -1.11 24.53
CA ASP A 132 -12.44 -2.27 24.16
C ASP A 132 -12.47 -2.52 22.64
N LEU A 133 -11.74 -1.72 21.85
CA LEU A 133 -11.70 -1.85 20.40
C LEU A 133 -10.76 -2.98 19.96
N ASP A 134 -11.19 -3.72 18.93
CA ASP A 134 -10.32 -4.64 18.19
C ASP A 134 -9.44 -3.85 17.22
N ALA A 135 -8.13 -3.84 17.46
CA ALA A 135 -7.17 -3.09 16.67
C ALA A 135 -7.13 -3.52 15.20
N GLN A 136 -7.43 -4.78 14.89
CA GLN A 136 -7.51 -5.27 13.52
C GLN A 136 -8.72 -4.65 12.81
N VAL A 137 -9.88 -4.66 13.43
CA VAL A 137 -11.11 -4.06 12.88
C VAL A 137 -10.95 -2.55 12.70
N VAL A 138 -10.32 -1.86 13.65
CA VAL A 138 -10.03 -0.43 13.54
C VAL A 138 -9.08 -0.15 12.37
N THR A 139 -8.02 -0.94 12.24
CA THR A 139 -7.08 -0.81 11.12
C THR A 139 -7.81 -0.96 9.77
N GLU A 140 -8.65 -1.96 9.63
CA GLU A 140 -9.44 -2.18 8.41
C GLU A 140 -10.39 -1.01 8.16
N LEU A 141 -11.11 -0.54 9.17
CA LEU A 141 -12.05 0.58 9.06
C LEU A 141 -11.37 1.87 8.58
N LEU A 142 -10.19 2.18 9.09
CA LEU A 142 -9.44 3.40 8.73
C LEU A 142 -8.87 3.34 7.31
N TYR A 143 -8.39 2.19 6.86
CA TYR A 143 -7.66 2.05 5.62
C TYR A 143 -8.50 1.53 4.44
N ALA A 144 -9.58 0.78 4.69
CA ALA A 144 -10.45 0.30 3.62
C ALA A 144 -10.96 1.43 2.69
N PRO A 145 -11.35 2.63 3.17
CA PRO A 145 -11.79 3.71 2.31
C PRO A 145 -10.72 4.17 1.30
N LEU A 146 -9.43 4.13 1.67
CA LEU A 146 -8.34 4.51 0.78
C LEU A 146 -8.21 3.49 -0.37
N TYR A 147 -8.26 2.19 -0.06
CA TYR A 147 -8.25 1.12 -1.06
C TYR A 147 -9.51 1.13 -1.92
N PHE A 148 -10.67 1.41 -1.34
CA PHE A 148 -11.91 1.58 -2.09
C PHE A 148 -11.78 2.70 -3.12
N ARG A 149 -11.26 3.86 -2.73
CA ARG A 149 -11.02 4.98 -3.65
C ARG A 149 -9.95 4.68 -4.69
N LEU A 150 -8.88 3.99 -4.31
CA LEU A 150 -7.83 3.55 -5.22
C LEU A 150 -8.36 2.63 -6.32
N LEU A 151 -9.14 1.62 -5.93
CA LEU A 151 -9.60 0.57 -6.84
C LEU A 151 -10.78 1.00 -7.71
N PHE A 152 -11.71 1.77 -7.15
CA PHE A 152 -12.94 2.20 -7.84
C PHE A 152 -12.90 3.64 -8.34
N GLN A 153 -11.83 4.39 -8.06
CA GLN A 153 -11.69 5.82 -8.42
C GLN A 153 -12.90 6.64 -7.97
N SER A 154 -13.48 6.30 -6.82
CA SER A 154 -14.77 6.79 -6.33
C SER A 154 -14.69 8.11 -5.58
N GLY A 155 -13.49 8.71 -5.42
CA GLY A 155 -13.31 9.97 -4.71
C GLY A 155 -11.86 10.40 -4.61
N PRO A 156 -11.60 11.58 -4.03
CA PRO A 156 -10.25 12.12 -3.92
C PRO A 156 -9.39 11.30 -2.95
N LEU A 157 -8.11 11.17 -3.31
CA LEU A 157 -7.04 10.60 -2.49
C LEU A 157 -6.07 11.74 -2.16
N ASP A 158 -6.42 12.53 -1.14
CA ASP A 158 -5.65 13.68 -0.67
C ASP A 158 -5.73 13.81 0.85
N ARG A 159 -4.95 14.72 1.40
CA ARG A 159 -4.89 15.00 2.84
C ARG A 159 -6.27 15.40 3.42
N THR A 160 -7.03 16.22 2.71
CA THR A 160 -8.35 16.68 3.18
C THR A 160 -9.34 15.52 3.31
N SER A 161 -9.34 14.65 2.31
CA SER A 161 -10.23 13.49 2.31
C SER A 161 -9.87 12.44 3.37
N THR A 162 -8.57 12.24 3.62
CA THR A 162 -8.12 11.32 4.69
C THR A 162 -8.38 11.88 6.08
N GLU A 163 -8.21 13.18 6.27
CA GLU A 163 -8.58 13.83 7.55
C GLU A 163 -10.07 13.68 7.84
N SER A 164 -10.93 13.88 6.85
CA SER A 164 -12.38 13.66 7.00
C SER A 164 -12.72 12.20 7.37
N ILE A 165 -12.05 11.22 6.73
CA ILE A 165 -12.24 9.80 7.06
C ILE A 165 -11.81 9.52 8.50
N LEU A 166 -10.60 9.96 8.89
CA LEU A 166 -10.06 9.74 10.22
C LEU A 166 -10.94 10.41 11.28
N GLN A 167 -11.31 11.67 11.08
CA GLN A 167 -12.15 12.40 12.04
C GLN A 167 -13.52 11.73 12.21
N THR A 168 -14.17 11.32 11.12
CA THR A 168 -15.47 10.61 11.17
C THR A 168 -15.34 9.29 11.95
N ALA A 169 -14.26 8.54 11.72
CA ALA A 169 -13.99 7.31 12.45
C ALA A 169 -13.74 7.58 13.93
N LEU A 170 -12.94 8.61 14.29
CA LEU A 170 -12.64 8.98 15.67
C LEU A 170 -13.87 9.47 16.43
N GLU A 171 -14.80 10.17 15.80
CA GLU A 171 -16.07 10.57 16.43
C GLU A 171 -16.90 9.34 16.87
N GLY A 172 -16.82 8.24 16.14
CA GLY A 172 -17.43 6.95 16.51
C GLY A 172 -16.54 6.06 17.40
N LEU A 173 -15.23 6.27 17.39
CA LEU A 173 -14.24 5.43 18.08
C LEU A 173 -13.64 6.10 19.33
N ALA A 174 -13.87 7.40 19.54
CA ALA A 174 -13.33 8.15 20.65
C ALA A 174 -13.84 7.61 22.01
N ALA A 175 -12.98 7.66 23.03
CA ALA A 175 -13.40 7.45 24.40
C ALA A 175 -14.39 8.55 24.82
N LYS A 176 -15.51 8.16 25.43
CA LYS A 176 -16.50 9.08 25.99
C LYS A 176 -16.11 9.47 27.39
#